data_b123a185576cab2b3a58cfd24eadd16b
#
_entry.id   b123a185576cab2b3a58cfd24eadd16b
#
_cell.length_a   1.000
_cell.length_b   1.000
_cell.length_c   1.000
_cell.angle_alpha   90.00
_cell.angle_beta   90.00
_cell.angle_gamma   90.00
#
_symmetry.space_group_name_H-M   'P 1'
#
loop_
_entity.id
_entity.type
_entity.pdbx_description
1 polymer ?
#
loop_
_entity_poly.entity_id
_entity_poly.type
_entity_poly.pdbx_seq_one_letter_code
_entity_poly.pdbx_strand_id
1 'polypeptide(L)'
;PGQDNARDRALLAPFLRNPNAKPSPAQIAWMRDAFTDLLRIRSATPLLRLRSAADVQQRLRFLNTGPAQEPQVIAAQLDGDGYEGPHRSVLYLLNAAPGPRTLALAALAGE
;
A
#
# COMPACT_ATOMS: atom_id res chain seq x y z
N PRO A 1 25.44 5.41 -17.85
CA PRO A 1 24.43 4.49 -17.30
C PRO A 1 24.82 3.03 -17.42
N GLY A 2 25.97 2.71 -17.99
CA GLY A 2 26.31 1.32 -18.27
C GLY A 2 27.21 0.61 -17.28
N GLN A 3 27.84 1.32 -16.33
CA GLN A 3 28.83 0.70 -15.46
C GLN A 3 28.22 -0.05 -14.27
N ASP A 4 27.17 0.48 -13.66
CA ASP A 4 26.57 -0.10 -12.46
C ASP A 4 25.90 -1.46 -12.70
N ASN A 5 25.35 -1.66 -13.91
CA ASN A 5 24.66 -2.91 -14.29
C ASN A 5 25.44 -3.72 -15.35
N ALA A 6 26.69 -3.37 -15.63
CA ALA A 6 27.46 -4.05 -16.67
C ALA A 6 27.66 -5.55 -16.37
N ARG A 7 27.88 -5.86 -15.11
CA ARG A 7 28.05 -7.23 -14.60
C ARG A 7 26.79 -8.08 -14.76
N ASP A 8 25.62 -7.46 -14.61
CA ASP A 8 24.33 -8.17 -14.58
C ASP A 8 23.62 -8.13 -15.96
N ARG A 9 24.28 -7.53 -16.97
CA ARG A 9 23.72 -7.39 -18.32
C ARG A 9 23.38 -8.73 -18.97
N ALA A 10 24.22 -9.76 -18.80
CA ALA A 10 23.98 -11.08 -19.33
C ALA A 10 22.74 -11.74 -18.67
N LEU A 11 22.54 -11.49 -17.38
CA LEU A 11 21.39 -11.97 -16.62
C LEU A 11 20.11 -11.25 -17.03
N LEU A 12 20.17 -9.94 -17.26
CA LEU A 12 19.02 -9.09 -17.59
C LEU A 12 18.59 -9.21 -19.06
N ALA A 13 19.52 -9.51 -19.99
CA ALA A 13 19.24 -9.53 -21.41
C ALA A 13 18.10 -10.49 -21.82
N PRO A 14 17.95 -11.71 -21.27
CA PRO A 14 16.83 -12.58 -21.58
C PRO A 14 15.46 -11.97 -21.19
N PHE A 15 15.40 -11.32 -20.04
CA PHE A 15 14.16 -10.64 -19.57
C PHE A 15 13.80 -9.49 -20.47
N LEU A 16 14.78 -8.66 -20.88
CA LEU A 16 14.54 -7.53 -21.78
C LEU A 16 14.11 -7.94 -23.19
N ARG A 17 14.48 -9.16 -23.63
CA ARG A 17 14.04 -9.73 -24.91
C ARG A 17 12.69 -10.39 -24.85
N ASN A 18 12.20 -10.72 -23.65
CA ASN A 18 10.90 -11.37 -23.50
C ASN A 18 9.78 -10.35 -23.79
N PRO A 19 8.95 -10.58 -24.84
CA PRO A 19 7.88 -9.65 -25.16
C PRO A 19 6.82 -9.53 -24.06
N ASN A 20 6.65 -10.60 -23.26
CA ASN A 20 5.70 -10.62 -22.13
C ASN A 20 6.21 -9.82 -20.92
N ALA A 21 7.49 -9.47 -20.86
CA ALA A 21 8.05 -8.63 -19.81
C ALA A 21 7.89 -7.11 -20.11
N LYS A 22 7.44 -6.76 -21.31
CA LYS A 22 7.20 -5.36 -21.70
C LYS A 22 5.76 -4.98 -21.43
N PRO A 23 5.50 -3.98 -20.55
CA PRO A 23 4.15 -3.49 -20.36
C PRO A 23 3.64 -2.81 -21.64
N SER A 24 2.36 -3.00 -21.94
CA SER A 24 1.69 -2.26 -23.00
C SER A 24 1.49 -0.78 -22.61
N PRO A 25 1.28 0.13 -23.57
CA PRO A 25 0.95 1.53 -23.26
C PRO A 25 -0.26 1.67 -22.35
N ALA A 26 -1.26 0.79 -22.47
CA ALA A 26 -2.43 0.79 -21.60
C ALA A 26 -2.10 0.41 -20.14
N GLN A 27 -1.23 -0.58 -19.94
CA GLN A 27 -0.75 -0.95 -18.60
C GLN A 27 0.08 0.16 -17.96
N ILE A 28 0.91 0.86 -18.76
CA ILE A 28 1.68 2.01 -18.27
C ILE A 28 0.74 3.14 -17.86
N ALA A 29 -0.27 3.46 -18.68
CA ALA A 29 -1.27 4.48 -18.37
C ALA A 29 -2.05 4.12 -17.11
N TRP A 30 -2.52 2.88 -16.99
CA TRP A 30 -3.21 2.39 -15.80
C TRP A 30 -2.36 2.53 -14.54
N MET A 31 -1.10 2.12 -14.56
CA MET A 31 -0.21 2.24 -13.42
C MET A 31 0.03 3.71 -13.02
N ARG A 32 0.23 4.59 -14.01
CA ARG A 32 0.35 6.04 -13.77
C ARG A 32 -0.89 6.60 -13.07
N ASP A 33 -2.07 6.23 -13.56
CA ASP A 33 -3.33 6.74 -13.04
C ASP A 33 -3.60 6.20 -11.62
N ALA A 34 -3.37 4.90 -11.38
CA ALA A 34 -3.44 4.28 -10.06
C ALA A 34 -2.47 4.95 -9.06
N PHE A 35 -1.22 5.21 -9.48
CA PHE A 35 -0.24 5.89 -8.63
C PHE A 35 -0.65 7.34 -8.33
N THR A 36 -1.22 8.03 -9.31
CA THR A 36 -1.75 9.39 -9.13
C THR A 36 -2.90 9.40 -8.10
N ASP A 37 -3.78 8.41 -8.13
CA ASP A 37 -4.87 8.29 -7.16
C ASP A 37 -4.34 8.02 -5.74
N LEU A 38 -3.33 7.16 -5.59
CA LEU A 38 -2.66 6.97 -4.30
C LEU A 38 -2.03 8.27 -3.77
N LEU A 39 -1.43 9.09 -4.63
CA LEU A 39 -0.90 10.39 -4.24
C LEU A 39 -2.01 11.36 -3.81
N ARG A 40 -3.15 11.36 -4.49
CA ARG A 40 -4.33 12.16 -4.10
C ARG A 40 -4.86 11.74 -2.74
N ILE A 41 -5.03 10.44 -2.51
CA ILE A 41 -5.45 9.88 -1.22
C ILE A 41 -4.47 10.31 -0.13
N ARG A 42 -3.16 10.14 -0.37
CA ARG A 42 -2.12 10.54 0.58
C ARG A 42 -2.14 12.03 0.89
N SER A 43 -2.44 12.87 -0.09
CA SER A 43 -2.51 14.33 0.11
C SER A 43 -3.78 14.80 0.79
N ALA A 44 -4.87 14.03 0.70
CA ALA A 44 -6.17 14.39 1.26
C ALA A 44 -6.20 14.37 2.79
N THR A 45 -5.27 13.67 3.44
CA THR A 45 -5.22 13.59 4.90
C THR A 45 -3.80 13.58 5.44
N PRO A 46 -3.52 14.37 6.50
CA PRO A 46 -2.24 14.31 7.21
C PRO A 46 -2.02 12.97 7.96
N LEU A 47 -3.07 12.20 8.24
CA LEU A 47 -2.95 10.87 8.88
C LEU A 47 -2.08 9.90 8.10
N LEU A 48 -2.01 10.02 6.77
CA LEU A 48 -1.11 9.22 5.93
C LEU A 48 0.32 9.79 5.85
N ARG A 49 0.62 10.82 6.67
CA ARG A 49 1.91 11.51 6.72
C ARG A 49 2.29 11.90 8.15
N LEU A 50 2.05 11.01 9.09
CA LEU A 50 2.39 11.22 10.50
C LEU A 50 3.86 11.64 10.63
N ARG A 51 4.13 12.66 11.48
CA ARG A 51 5.43 13.36 11.50
C ARG A 51 6.42 12.79 12.52
N SER A 52 5.92 12.03 13.49
CA SER A 52 6.75 11.50 14.56
C SER A 52 6.51 10.01 14.79
N ALA A 53 7.50 9.34 15.36
CA ALA A 53 7.35 7.95 15.80
C ALA A 53 6.27 7.81 16.88
N ALA A 54 6.14 8.80 17.75
CA ALA A 54 5.11 8.84 18.78
C ALA A 54 3.70 8.86 18.16
N ASP A 55 3.47 9.71 17.13
CA ASP A 55 2.19 9.74 16.41
C ASP A 55 1.89 8.38 15.77
N VAL A 56 2.88 7.74 15.15
CA VAL A 56 2.70 6.41 14.54
C VAL A 56 2.32 5.38 15.60
N GLN A 57 3.02 5.33 16.72
CA GLN A 57 2.76 4.37 17.79
C GLN A 57 1.41 4.58 18.46
N GLN A 58 0.97 5.83 18.58
CA GLN A 58 -0.29 6.18 19.21
C GLN A 58 -1.50 5.91 18.30
N ARG A 59 -1.36 6.16 16.98
CA ARG A 59 -2.49 6.27 16.07
C ARG A 59 -2.65 5.08 15.13
N LEU A 60 -1.56 4.36 14.82
CA LEU A 60 -1.62 3.22 13.91
C LEU A 60 -1.96 1.94 14.68
N ARG A 61 -3.02 1.27 14.26
CA ARG A 61 -3.39 -0.06 14.73
C ARG A 61 -3.54 -1.03 13.57
N PHE A 62 -2.88 -2.19 13.65
CA PHE A 62 -3.14 -3.30 12.75
C PHE A 62 -4.30 -4.13 13.29
N LEU A 63 -5.28 -4.40 12.43
CA LEU A 63 -6.54 -5.05 12.80
C LEU A 63 -6.55 -6.54 12.47
N ASN A 64 -5.80 -6.94 11.45
CA ASN A 64 -5.67 -8.33 11.03
C ASN A 64 -4.38 -8.92 11.62
N THR A 65 -4.45 -9.34 12.89
CA THR A 65 -3.32 -9.86 13.66
C THR A 65 -3.71 -11.09 14.49
N GLY A 66 -2.70 -11.80 15.03
CA GLY A 66 -2.92 -12.95 15.92
C GLY A 66 -3.09 -14.28 15.19
N PRO A 67 -3.49 -15.36 15.92
CA PRO A 67 -3.55 -16.71 15.36
C PRO A 67 -4.55 -16.90 14.21
N ALA A 68 -5.57 -16.05 14.13
CA ALA A 68 -6.59 -16.07 13.08
C ALA A 68 -6.27 -15.07 11.93
N GLN A 69 -5.07 -14.54 11.89
CA GLN A 69 -4.65 -13.62 10.85
C GLN A 69 -4.77 -14.22 9.45
N GLU A 70 -5.37 -13.47 8.52
CA GLU A 70 -5.29 -13.76 7.09
C GLU A 70 -3.92 -13.26 6.56
N PRO A 71 -2.96 -14.16 6.24
CA PRO A 71 -1.57 -13.76 6.06
C PRO A 71 -1.30 -12.91 4.81
N GLN A 72 -2.24 -12.89 3.87
CA GLN A 72 -2.11 -12.14 2.61
C GLN A 72 -2.83 -10.80 2.64
N VAL A 73 -3.34 -10.39 3.80
CA VAL A 73 -4.11 -9.16 3.94
C VAL A 73 -3.53 -8.29 5.04
N ILE A 74 -3.29 -7.03 4.73
CA ILE A 74 -3.02 -6.00 5.72
C ILE A 74 -4.30 -5.19 5.91
N ALA A 75 -4.77 -5.13 7.14
CA ALA A 75 -5.85 -4.23 7.57
C ALA A 75 -5.32 -3.35 8.68
N ALA A 76 -5.40 -2.05 8.52
CA ALA A 76 -4.94 -1.12 9.54
C ALA A 76 -5.81 0.14 9.59
N GLN A 77 -5.92 0.70 10.78
CA GLN A 77 -6.62 1.94 11.07
C GLN A 77 -5.63 2.97 11.59
N LEU A 78 -5.80 4.19 11.13
CA LEU A 78 -5.16 5.39 11.67
C LEU A 78 -6.22 6.21 12.39
N ASP A 79 -6.01 6.43 13.67
CA ASP A 79 -6.88 7.26 14.51
C ASP A 79 -6.54 8.74 14.29
N GLY A 80 -7.56 9.51 13.94
CA GLY A 80 -7.45 10.95 13.70
C GLY A 80 -7.95 11.80 14.85
N ASP A 81 -8.42 11.20 15.95
CA ASP A 81 -8.94 11.99 17.05
C ASP A 81 -7.85 12.88 17.67
N GLY A 82 -8.15 14.17 17.79
CA GLY A 82 -7.18 15.16 18.25
C GLY A 82 -6.00 15.41 17.29
N TYR A 83 -6.03 14.90 16.05
CA TYR A 83 -5.04 15.21 15.02
C TYR A 83 -5.60 16.20 13.99
N GLU A 84 -4.72 16.95 13.33
CA GLU A 84 -5.13 17.92 12.31
C GLU A 84 -5.74 17.21 11.08
N GLY A 85 -6.75 17.82 10.45
CA GLY A 85 -7.31 17.34 9.19
C GLY A 85 -8.79 16.98 9.27
N PRO A 86 -9.38 16.66 8.10
CA PRO A 86 -10.83 16.48 7.97
C PRO A 86 -11.35 15.09 8.36
N HIS A 87 -10.47 14.11 8.57
CA HIS A 87 -10.86 12.72 8.79
C HIS A 87 -10.63 12.31 10.25
N ARG A 88 -11.66 11.75 10.89
CA ARG A 88 -11.57 11.16 12.23
C ARG A 88 -10.80 9.85 12.27
N SER A 89 -10.88 9.09 11.20
CA SER A 89 -10.06 7.89 11.03
C SER A 89 -9.81 7.58 9.56
N VAL A 90 -8.78 6.79 9.29
CA VAL A 90 -8.51 6.22 7.97
C VAL A 90 -8.32 4.73 8.14
N LEU A 91 -9.20 3.96 7.51
CA LEU A 91 -9.03 2.52 7.37
C LEU A 91 -8.40 2.21 6.01
N TYR A 92 -7.33 1.43 5.99
CA TYR A 92 -6.78 0.93 4.74
C TYR A 92 -6.66 -0.59 4.75
N LEU A 93 -6.92 -1.17 3.58
CA LEU A 93 -6.93 -2.61 3.35
C LEU A 93 -6.07 -2.90 2.12
N LEU A 94 -5.11 -3.80 2.26
CA LEU A 94 -4.27 -4.27 1.17
C LEU A 94 -4.43 -5.80 1.07
N ASN A 95 -4.96 -6.26 -0.05
CA ASN A 95 -5.12 -7.67 -0.34
C ASN A 95 -4.08 -8.11 -1.38
N ALA A 96 -3.10 -8.91 -0.98
CA ALA A 96 -2.08 -9.49 -1.85
C ALA A 96 -2.44 -10.91 -2.32
N ALA A 97 -3.62 -11.42 -1.96
CA ALA A 97 -4.10 -12.72 -2.42
C ALA A 97 -4.54 -12.65 -3.89
N PRO A 98 -4.48 -13.75 -4.65
CA PRO A 98 -4.94 -13.81 -6.03
C PRO A 98 -6.46 -13.72 -6.18
N GLY A 99 -7.21 -13.74 -5.08
CA GLY A 99 -8.67 -13.66 -5.07
C GLY A 99 -9.20 -12.84 -3.89
N PRO A 100 -10.51 -12.61 -3.84
CA PRO A 100 -11.14 -11.86 -2.76
C PRO A 100 -10.94 -12.55 -1.40
N ARG A 101 -10.84 -11.72 -0.34
CA ARG A 101 -10.78 -12.17 1.05
C ARG A 101 -11.86 -11.44 1.86
N THR A 102 -12.39 -12.12 2.86
CA THR A 102 -13.32 -11.54 3.82
C THR A 102 -12.65 -11.49 5.18
N LEU A 103 -12.65 -10.32 5.79
CA LEU A 103 -12.15 -10.12 7.16
C LEU A 103 -13.31 -9.72 8.07
N ALA A 104 -13.37 -10.34 9.23
CA ALA A 104 -14.22 -9.88 10.34
C ALA A 104 -13.41 -8.87 11.18
N LEU A 105 -13.72 -7.59 11.05
CA LEU A 105 -13.05 -6.50 11.77
C LEU A 105 -13.87 -6.15 13.03
N ALA A 106 -13.88 -7.04 14.01
CA ALA A 106 -14.64 -6.83 15.25
C ALA A 106 -14.25 -5.55 16.01
N ALA A 107 -13.01 -5.07 15.84
CA ALA A 107 -12.53 -3.84 16.46
C ALA A 107 -13.22 -2.56 15.93
N LEU A 108 -13.93 -2.64 14.79
CA LEU A 108 -14.67 -1.51 14.20
C LEU A 108 -16.18 -1.60 14.42
N ALA A 109 -16.67 -2.67 15.05
CA ALA A 109 -18.10 -2.93 15.22
C ALA A 109 -18.80 -2.03 16.26
N GLY A 110 -18.12 -1.05 16.82
CA GLY A 110 -18.65 -0.14 17.86
C GLY A 110 -18.41 1.35 17.60
N GLU A 111 -17.97 1.72 16.38
CA GLU A 111 -17.77 3.14 15.99
C GLU A 111 -18.91 3.67 15.12
#